data_d6600de10a8b93e558a9abda786b320b
#
_entry.id   d6600de10a8b93e558a9abda786b320b
#
_cell.length_a   1.000
_cell.length_b   1.000
_cell.length_c   1.000
_cell.angle_alpha   90.00
_cell.angle_beta   90.00
_cell.angle_gamma   90.00
#
_symmetry.space_group_name_H-M   'P 1'
#
loop_
_entity.id
_entity.type
_entity.pdbx_description
1 polymer ?
#
loop_
_entity_poly.entity_id
_entity_poly.type
_entity_poly.pdbx_seq_one_letter_code
_entity_poly.pdbx_strand_id
1 'polypeptide(L)'
;MFNNGGVAYVYLCYGVHFLFNVVTGPINQPDAVLIRGIKPVEGLPAMLQRRKLSPSLLNGAPQKKIASKLASGPGSLAQALGININYNGTDLTGNTIYIEDIGLNPQSNQLIEVTTRVGLSARAGSCALRPWRFYWCGEK
;
A
#
# COMPACT_ATOMS: atom_id res chain seq x y z
N MET A 1 3.03 7.05 14.17
CA MET A 1 3.36 8.03 13.14
C MET A 1 4.52 8.95 13.52
N PHE A 2 4.69 9.29 14.81
CA PHE A 2 5.77 10.16 15.31
C PHE A 2 7.09 9.43 15.63
N ASN A 3 7.22 8.18 15.26
CA ASN A 3 8.44 7.39 15.38
C ASN A 3 9.45 7.80 14.30
N ASN A 4 10.67 7.27 14.43
CA ASN A 4 11.69 7.42 13.39
C ASN A 4 11.24 6.74 12.09
N GLY A 5 11.69 7.24 10.94
CA GLY A 5 11.45 6.63 9.64
C GLY A 5 11.90 5.18 9.57
N GLY A 6 11.29 4.39 8.68
CA GLY A 6 11.59 2.98 8.52
C GLY A 6 10.71 2.02 9.31
N VAL A 7 9.68 2.52 10.02
CA VAL A 7 8.74 1.67 10.74
C VAL A 7 7.34 1.67 10.12
N ALA A 8 6.62 0.57 10.30
CA ALA A 8 5.23 0.44 9.92
C ALA A 8 4.33 1.31 10.82
N TYR A 9 3.42 2.05 10.23
CA TYR A 9 2.32 2.68 10.94
C TYR A 9 1.00 2.10 10.46
N VAL A 10 0.37 1.29 11.30
CA VAL A 10 -0.88 0.59 10.99
C VAL A 10 -1.97 1.08 11.93
N TYR A 11 -3.12 1.44 11.37
CA TYR A 11 -4.29 1.85 12.15
C TYR A 11 -5.58 1.33 11.53
N LEU A 12 -6.64 1.22 12.35
CA LEU A 12 -7.97 0.83 11.91
C LEU A 12 -8.73 2.07 11.41
N CYS A 13 -9.09 2.06 10.14
CA CYS A 13 -9.83 3.14 9.50
C CYS A 13 -11.31 2.84 9.48
N TYR A 14 -12.14 3.75 10.00
CA TYR A 14 -13.60 3.64 10.11
C TYR A 14 -14.09 2.33 10.79
N GLY A 15 -13.25 1.70 11.62
CA GLY A 15 -13.60 0.44 12.27
C GLY A 15 -13.67 -0.79 11.34
N VAL A 16 -13.29 -0.66 10.06
CA VAL A 16 -13.50 -1.70 9.04
C VAL A 16 -12.19 -2.20 8.43
N HIS A 17 -11.24 -1.32 8.13
CA HIS A 17 -10.04 -1.67 7.39
C HIS A 17 -8.78 -1.20 8.09
N PHE A 18 -7.78 -2.07 8.18
CA PHE A 18 -6.43 -1.65 8.51
C PHE A 18 -5.80 -0.94 7.32
N LEU A 19 -5.08 0.15 7.60
CA LEU A 19 -4.31 0.89 6.62
C LEU A 19 -2.83 0.82 6.98
N PHE A 20 -2.01 0.48 5.98
CA PHE A 20 -0.58 0.32 6.12
C PHE A 20 0.16 1.52 5.58
N ASN A 21 0.94 2.16 6.43
CA ASN A 21 1.80 3.29 6.09
C ASN A 21 3.25 2.98 6.46
N VAL A 22 4.14 3.63 5.75
CA VAL A 22 5.58 3.67 6.05
C VAL A 22 5.89 5.04 6.64
N VAL A 23 6.43 5.10 7.84
CA VAL A 23 6.93 6.35 8.44
C VAL A 23 8.21 6.75 7.71
N THR A 24 8.31 8.01 7.29
CA THR A 24 9.42 8.51 6.46
C THR A 24 10.16 9.68 7.09
N GLY A 25 9.57 10.33 8.09
CA GLY A 25 10.17 11.48 8.78
C GLY A 25 11.06 11.10 9.96
N PRO A 26 11.82 12.07 10.49
CA PRO A 26 12.52 11.91 11.74
C PRO A 26 11.54 11.82 12.91
N ILE A 27 12.05 11.42 14.07
CA ILE A 27 11.26 11.35 15.32
C ILE A 27 10.54 12.68 15.60
N ASN A 28 9.28 12.59 16.03
CA ASN A 28 8.38 13.74 16.30
C ASN A 28 7.89 14.50 15.06
N GLN A 29 8.23 14.08 13.84
CA GLN A 29 7.58 14.57 12.62
C GLN A 29 6.59 13.53 12.09
N PRO A 30 5.32 13.90 11.86
CA PRO A 30 4.27 12.94 11.48
C PRO A 30 4.23 12.66 9.96
N ASP A 31 5.38 12.39 9.36
CA ASP A 31 5.48 12.10 7.94
C ASP A 31 5.36 10.60 7.68
N ALA A 32 4.43 10.23 6.81
CA ALA A 32 4.22 8.85 6.43
C ALA A 32 3.64 8.72 5.02
N VAL A 33 3.97 7.62 4.34
CA VAL A 33 3.45 7.26 3.03
C VAL A 33 2.44 6.12 3.19
N LEU A 34 1.18 6.37 2.80
CA LEU A 34 0.14 5.34 2.74
C LEU A 34 0.35 4.45 1.51
N ILE A 35 0.54 3.17 1.72
CA ILE A 35 0.62 2.20 0.64
C ILE A 35 -0.80 1.89 0.15
N ARG A 36 -1.12 2.28 -1.08
CA ARG A 36 -2.47 2.18 -1.63
C ARG A 36 -2.70 0.99 -2.55
N GLY A 37 -1.65 0.45 -3.10
CA GLY A 37 -1.71 -0.68 -4.01
C GLY A 37 -0.32 -1.24 -4.29
N ILE A 38 -0.27 -2.51 -4.61
CA ILE A 38 0.94 -3.22 -5.02
C ILE A 38 0.63 -4.11 -6.22
N LYS A 39 1.67 -4.48 -6.96
CA LYS A 39 1.63 -5.58 -7.94
C LYS A 39 2.06 -6.86 -7.21
N PRO A 40 1.14 -7.78 -6.89
CA PRO A 40 1.51 -9.02 -6.24
C PRO A 40 2.39 -9.86 -7.17
N VAL A 41 3.47 -10.41 -6.66
CA VAL A 41 4.40 -11.29 -7.40
C VAL A 41 4.27 -12.71 -6.92
N GLU A 42 4.30 -12.93 -5.60
CA GLU A 42 4.25 -14.24 -4.96
C GLU A 42 3.12 -14.31 -3.93
N GLY A 43 2.81 -15.51 -3.44
CA GLY A 43 1.82 -15.73 -2.39
C GLY A 43 0.36 -15.48 -2.81
N LEU A 44 0.06 -15.47 -4.10
CA LEU A 44 -1.30 -15.21 -4.62
C LEU A 44 -2.39 -16.08 -3.99
N PRO A 45 -2.21 -17.40 -3.78
CA PRO A 45 -3.24 -18.23 -3.14
C PRO A 45 -3.57 -17.78 -1.72
N ALA A 46 -2.55 -17.43 -0.91
CA ALA A 46 -2.76 -16.92 0.44
C ALA A 46 -3.47 -15.55 0.44
N MET A 47 -3.14 -14.68 -0.49
CA MET A 47 -3.82 -13.40 -0.67
C MET A 47 -5.29 -13.58 -1.05
N LEU A 48 -5.59 -14.51 -1.98
CA LEU A 48 -6.98 -14.84 -2.35
C LEU A 48 -7.78 -15.32 -1.13
N GLN A 49 -7.21 -16.23 -0.35
CA GLN A 49 -7.83 -16.75 0.87
C GLN A 49 -8.15 -15.63 1.86
N ARG A 50 -7.18 -14.76 2.17
CA ARG A 50 -7.36 -13.61 3.08
C ARG A 50 -8.42 -12.62 2.57
N ARG A 51 -8.47 -12.43 1.25
CA ARG A 51 -9.45 -11.58 0.56
C ARG A 51 -10.80 -12.25 0.34
N LYS A 52 -10.96 -13.54 0.70
CA LYS A 52 -12.16 -14.36 0.44
C LYS A 52 -12.58 -14.36 -1.03
N LEU A 53 -11.60 -14.41 -1.93
CA LEU A 53 -11.80 -14.43 -3.38
C LEU A 53 -11.64 -15.86 -3.90
N SER A 54 -12.35 -16.17 -5.02
CA SER A 54 -12.28 -17.50 -5.64
C SER A 54 -10.88 -17.77 -6.21
N PRO A 55 -10.30 -18.97 -5.99
CA PRO A 55 -9.07 -19.41 -6.64
C PRO A 55 -9.15 -19.39 -8.17
N SER A 56 -10.35 -19.51 -8.75
CA SER A 56 -10.57 -19.44 -10.20
C SER A 56 -10.10 -18.11 -10.82
N LEU A 57 -9.90 -17.08 -10.00
CA LEU A 57 -9.34 -15.82 -10.46
C LEU A 57 -7.92 -15.95 -11.03
N LEU A 58 -7.16 -16.99 -10.61
CA LEU A 58 -5.82 -17.27 -11.14
C LEU A 58 -5.85 -18.00 -12.50
N ASN A 59 -7.00 -18.56 -12.88
CA ASN A 59 -7.12 -19.37 -14.11
C ASN A 59 -7.25 -18.46 -15.33
N GLY A 60 -6.11 -18.18 -15.99
CA GLY A 60 -6.07 -17.45 -17.25
C GLY A 60 -6.36 -15.94 -17.17
N ALA A 61 -6.53 -15.37 -15.98
CA ALA A 61 -6.71 -13.94 -15.85
C ALA A 61 -5.38 -13.19 -16.04
N PRO A 62 -5.35 -12.07 -16.76
CA PRO A 62 -4.16 -11.24 -16.85
C PRO A 62 -3.70 -10.78 -15.47
N GLN A 63 -2.37 -10.73 -15.25
CA GLN A 63 -1.79 -10.32 -13.95
C GLN A 63 -2.33 -8.96 -13.46
N LYS A 64 -2.54 -8.01 -14.37
CA LYS A 64 -3.15 -6.70 -14.07
C LYS A 64 -4.55 -6.85 -13.44
N LYS A 65 -5.37 -7.77 -13.93
CA LYS A 65 -6.72 -8.05 -13.40
C LYS A 65 -6.64 -8.70 -12.02
N ILE A 66 -5.69 -9.62 -11.82
CA ILE A 66 -5.43 -10.26 -10.53
C ILE A 66 -5.00 -9.20 -9.51
N ALA A 67 -3.99 -8.39 -9.85
CA ALA A 67 -3.49 -7.32 -8.98
C ALA A 67 -4.59 -6.33 -8.59
N SER A 68 -5.42 -5.89 -9.56
CA SER A 68 -6.50 -4.94 -9.30
C SER A 68 -7.55 -5.49 -8.34
N LYS A 69 -7.83 -6.77 -8.38
CA LYS A 69 -8.78 -7.43 -7.47
C LYS A 69 -8.20 -7.71 -6.09
N LEU A 70 -6.91 -8.09 -6.01
CA LEU A 70 -6.27 -8.49 -4.76
C LEU A 70 -5.85 -7.30 -3.90
N ALA A 71 -5.12 -6.35 -4.48
CA ALA A 71 -4.34 -5.39 -3.72
C ALA A 71 -4.42 -3.95 -4.28
N SER A 72 -5.51 -3.60 -4.94
CA SER A 72 -5.80 -2.23 -5.36
C SER A 72 -6.71 -1.56 -4.35
N GLY A 73 -6.17 -0.60 -3.64
CA GLY A 73 -6.81 0.08 -2.51
C GLY A 73 -6.19 -0.29 -1.16
N PRO A 74 -6.08 0.68 -0.24
CA PRO A 74 -5.26 0.52 0.98
C PRO A 74 -5.80 -0.57 1.92
N GLY A 75 -7.11 -0.68 2.09
CA GLY A 75 -7.72 -1.74 2.90
C GLY A 75 -7.59 -3.12 2.25
N SER A 76 -7.79 -3.20 0.93
CA SER A 76 -7.62 -4.43 0.16
C SER A 76 -6.19 -4.95 0.23
N LEU A 77 -5.22 -4.06 0.11
CA LEU A 77 -3.80 -4.34 0.24
C LEU A 77 -3.47 -4.89 1.63
N ALA A 78 -3.85 -4.20 2.68
CA ALA A 78 -3.58 -4.64 4.05
C ALA A 78 -4.19 -6.03 4.32
N GLN A 79 -5.43 -6.26 3.88
CA GLN A 79 -6.08 -7.57 4.01
C GLN A 79 -5.36 -8.66 3.20
N ALA A 80 -4.97 -8.39 1.95
CA ALA A 80 -4.25 -9.34 1.11
C ALA A 80 -2.91 -9.76 1.73
N LEU A 81 -2.16 -8.80 2.26
CA LEU A 81 -0.89 -9.04 2.95
C LEU A 81 -1.07 -9.63 4.36
N GLY A 82 -2.27 -9.61 4.92
CA GLY A 82 -2.54 -10.04 6.30
C GLY A 82 -2.07 -9.03 7.34
N ILE A 83 -1.89 -7.78 6.95
CA ILE A 83 -1.45 -6.70 7.85
C ILE A 83 -2.61 -6.27 8.74
N ASN A 84 -2.37 -6.26 10.05
CA ASN A 84 -3.29 -5.83 11.10
C ASN A 84 -2.55 -4.99 12.15
N ILE A 85 -3.22 -4.65 13.23
CA ILE A 85 -2.66 -3.77 14.28
C ILE A 85 -1.39 -4.30 14.93
N ASN A 86 -1.17 -5.62 14.96
CA ASN A 86 0.02 -6.22 15.56
C ASN A 86 1.31 -5.86 14.83
N TYR A 87 1.19 -5.40 13.57
CA TYR A 87 2.32 -4.92 12.79
C TYR A 87 2.62 -3.43 12.97
N ASN A 88 1.83 -2.71 13.79
CA ASN A 88 2.11 -1.31 14.08
C ASN A 88 3.42 -1.15 14.86
N GLY A 89 4.33 -0.32 14.36
CA GLY A 89 5.67 -0.13 14.94
C GLY A 89 6.72 -1.16 14.51
N THR A 90 6.38 -2.11 13.64
CA THR A 90 7.37 -3.07 13.10
C THR A 90 8.43 -2.34 12.29
N ASP A 91 9.70 -2.69 12.53
CA ASP A 91 10.84 -2.25 11.74
C ASP A 91 10.77 -2.85 10.32
N LEU A 92 10.71 -1.99 9.32
CA LEU A 92 10.61 -2.36 7.91
C LEU A 92 11.96 -2.64 7.25
N THR A 93 13.04 -2.60 8.01
CA THR A 93 14.38 -3.09 7.63
C THR A 93 14.68 -4.46 8.23
N GLY A 94 13.74 -4.99 9.03
CA GLY A 94 13.86 -6.28 9.72
C GLY A 94 13.41 -7.47 8.85
N ASN A 95 13.01 -8.56 9.53
CA ASN A 95 12.72 -9.85 8.88
C ASN A 95 11.23 -10.23 8.83
N THR A 96 10.34 -9.49 9.48
CA THR A 96 8.91 -9.84 9.57
C THR A 96 8.11 -9.30 8.39
N ILE A 97 8.19 -8.01 8.19
CA ILE A 97 7.77 -7.28 6.99
C ILE A 97 8.94 -6.35 6.69
N TYR A 98 9.37 -6.29 5.46
CA TYR A 98 10.46 -5.42 5.07
C TYR A 98 10.20 -4.77 3.70
N ILE A 99 10.88 -3.67 3.47
CA ILE A 99 10.93 -2.97 2.18
C ILE A 99 12.36 -3.05 1.69
N GLU A 100 12.51 -3.58 0.48
CA GLU A 100 13.82 -3.79 -0.16
C GLU A 100 13.90 -2.97 -1.45
N ASP A 101 15.04 -2.35 -1.67
CA ASP A 101 15.37 -1.77 -2.95
C ASP A 101 15.99 -2.85 -3.84
N ILE A 102 15.21 -3.30 -4.82
CA ILE A 102 15.65 -4.29 -5.81
C ILE A 102 16.18 -3.64 -7.09
N GLY A 103 16.53 -2.36 -7.03
CA GLY A 103 17.10 -1.61 -8.16
C GLY A 103 16.10 -1.29 -9.27
N LEU A 104 14.79 -1.36 -9.00
CA LEU A 104 13.78 -0.86 -9.93
C LEU A 104 13.85 0.67 -9.96
N ASN A 105 14.70 1.19 -10.82
CA ASN A 105 14.79 2.63 -11.01
C ASN A 105 13.79 3.04 -12.12
N PRO A 106 12.74 3.80 -11.81
CA PRO A 106 11.90 4.42 -12.84
C PRO A 106 12.75 5.48 -13.55
N GLN A 107 13.48 5.05 -14.57
CA GLN A 107 14.44 5.89 -15.33
C GLN A 107 13.79 7.04 -16.09
N SER A 108 12.47 7.18 -16.06
CA SER A 108 11.80 8.35 -16.62
C SER A 108 10.61 8.73 -15.74
N ASN A 109 10.43 10.02 -15.50
CA ASN A 109 9.24 10.61 -14.88
C ASN A 109 7.93 10.25 -15.64
N GLN A 110 8.02 9.69 -16.83
CA GLN A 110 6.90 9.21 -17.65
C GLN A 110 6.24 7.94 -17.08
N LEU A 111 6.89 7.25 -16.17
CA LEU A 111 6.36 6.03 -15.52
C LEU A 111 5.62 6.31 -14.21
N ILE A 112 5.65 7.54 -13.70
CA ILE A 112 4.97 7.94 -12.48
C ILE A 112 3.88 8.95 -12.81
N GLU A 113 2.64 8.56 -12.60
CA GLU A 113 1.49 9.47 -12.67
C GLU A 113 1.24 10.08 -11.29
N VAL A 114 1.14 11.41 -11.26
CA VAL A 114 0.87 12.18 -10.05
C VAL A 114 -0.53 12.77 -10.13
N THR A 115 -1.37 12.44 -9.14
CA THR A 115 -2.76 12.88 -9.10
C THR A 115 -3.15 13.41 -7.73
N THR A 116 -4.35 13.98 -7.63
CA THR A 116 -4.91 14.41 -6.35
C THR A 116 -5.23 13.21 -5.45
N ARG A 117 -5.28 13.47 -4.16
CA ARG A 117 -5.65 12.47 -3.14
C ARG A 117 -7.10 12.04 -3.33
N VAL A 118 -7.40 10.76 -3.04
CA VAL A 118 -8.76 10.19 -3.11
C VAL A 118 -9.15 9.51 -1.81
N GLY A 119 -10.46 9.36 -1.58
CA GLY A 119 -10.98 8.67 -0.39
C GLY A 119 -10.85 9.49 0.89
N LEU A 120 -10.72 10.81 0.79
CA LEU A 120 -10.70 11.72 1.92
C LEU A 120 -12.11 12.30 2.12
N SER A 121 -12.46 12.53 3.39
CA SER A 121 -13.70 13.23 3.72
C SER A 121 -13.62 14.72 3.36
N ALA A 122 -14.75 15.39 3.27
CA ALA A 122 -14.83 16.85 3.07
C ALA A 122 -14.05 17.64 4.14
N ARG A 123 -13.84 17.06 5.32
CA ARG A 123 -13.05 17.67 6.41
C ARG A 123 -11.58 17.84 6.07
N ALA A 124 -11.08 17.14 5.04
CA ALA A 124 -9.69 17.28 4.60
C ALA A 124 -9.41 18.64 3.92
N GLY A 125 -10.47 19.37 3.51
CA GLY A 125 -10.34 20.70 2.92
C GLY A 125 -9.37 20.72 1.73
N SER A 126 -8.55 21.75 1.64
CA SER A 126 -7.55 21.92 0.58
C SER A 126 -6.49 20.80 0.53
N CYS A 127 -6.30 20.05 1.61
CA CYS A 127 -5.39 18.90 1.62
C CYS A 127 -5.83 17.78 0.67
N ALA A 128 -7.12 17.68 0.34
CA ALA A 128 -7.61 16.70 -0.63
C ALA A 128 -7.16 17.01 -2.06
N LEU A 129 -6.93 18.29 -2.37
CA LEU A 129 -6.54 18.76 -3.71
C LEU A 129 -5.04 18.65 -3.97
N ARG A 130 -4.24 18.33 -2.96
CA ARG A 130 -2.80 18.21 -3.12
C ARG A 130 -2.44 17.03 -4.02
N PRO A 131 -1.46 17.19 -4.96
CA PRO A 131 -1.02 16.14 -5.87
C PRO A 131 -0.10 15.13 -5.16
N TRP A 132 -0.61 14.50 -4.10
CA TRP A 132 0.14 13.59 -3.24
C TRP A 132 -0.27 12.12 -3.42
N ARG A 133 -0.76 11.78 -4.59
CA ARG A 133 -1.05 10.40 -4.96
C ARG A 133 -0.22 10.04 -6.17
N PHE A 134 0.63 9.06 -6.00
CA PHE A 134 1.59 8.61 -6.98
C PHE A 134 1.23 7.20 -7.46
N TYR A 135 1.26 7.00 -8.76
CA TYR A 135 1.11 5.70 -9.39
C TYR A 135 2.32 5.38 -10.23
N TRP A 136 2.79 4.17 -10.12
CA TRP A 136 3.70 3.66 -11.10
C TRP A 136 2.91 3.05 -12.27
N CYS A 137 3.08 3.63 -13.46
CA CYS A 137 2.46 3.18 -14.72
C CYS A 137 3.37 2.25 -15.52
N GLY A 138 4.51 1.83 -14.98
CA GLY A 138 5.51 0.99 -15.65
C GLY A 138 4.95 -0.36 -16.08
N GLU A 139 5.28 -0.71 -17.31
CA GLU A 139 4.88 -1.86 -18.12
C GLU A 139 3.37 -1.91 -18.46
N LYS A 140 3.07 -1.41 -19.65
CA LYS A 140 1.82 -1.71 -20.38
C LYS A 140 1.83 -3.16 -20.86
#